data_beade83fc8deca0e594d45a4b2f75dc6
#
_entry.id   beade83fc8deca0e594d45a4b2f75dc6
#
_cell.length_a   1.000
_cell.length_b   1.000
_cell.length_c   1.000
_cell.angle_alpha   90.00
_cell.angle_beta   90.00
_cell.angle_gamma   90.00
#
_symmetry.space_group_name_H-M   'P 1'
#
loop_
_entity.id
_entity.type
_entity.pdbx_description
1 polymer ?
#
loop_
_entity_poly.entity_id
_entity_poly.type
_entity_poly.pdbx_seq_one_letter_code
_entity_poly.pdbx_strand_id
1 'polypeptide(L)'
;MWIGLGVVAGIGGALWLGRAPDARAPDQAPPAAVPATSSLAAAAAVVSTATASVLPGTPQPTARPTGYFIIQPGATPMPTPVLPEAPPFPENCSGPGQMNLLLMGVDGRTDDLNTFGRADTLLLLAIDFGLPSAHLLSIARDLWITVPGYGAYLPVAGRVNLGYALGEKYGYPGGNPAFQVFTVSQTLGVRVDRYAVVNFTGFEKIIDALGGLDVTMQFALRDPLYPLDADTTMVLEIPAGDVHLDGRTALMYARTRHADSDFGRMRRQQKILMAAREKLLSPAVIFAAPALLQFAFTAVHSDLSLEEMGLLGCVLPRIGMDGITQHLMDYTMTRAHTTGGGAQVLLAEPAGMTPVLALFGAPP
;
A
#
# COMPACT_ATOMS: atom_id res chain seq x y z
N MET A 1 24.41 14.85 -14.92
CA MET A 1 23.57 15.49 -13.91
C MET A 1 22.08 15.08 -14.07
N TRP A 2 21.81 13.96 -14.77
CA TRP A 2 20.48 13.47 -15.13
C TRP A 2 20.05 12.19 -14.40
N ILE A 3 20.86 11.71 -13.48
CA ILE A 3 20.62 10.48 -12.71
C ILE A 3 19.55 10.68 -11.63
N GLY A 4 19.14 11.92 -11.40
CA GLY A 4 18.32 12.30 -10.25
C GLY A 4 16.82 11.99 -10.31
N LEU A 5 16.21 11.88 -11.45
CA LEU A 5 14.73 11.84 -11.57
C LEU A 5 14.15 10.41 -11.66
N GLY A 6 14.94 9.45 -12.13
CA GLY A 6 14.55 8.04 -12.06
C GLY A 6 14.52 7.48 -10.66
N VAL A 7 15.18 8.18 -9.78
CA VAL A 7 15.52 7.77 -8.44
C VAL A 7 14.37 7.90 -7.44
N VAL A 8 13.45 8.84 -7.63
CA VAL A 8 12.33 9.04 -6.71
C VAL A 8 11.30 7.88 -6.77
N ALA A 9 11.32 7.10 -7.85
CA ALA A 9 10.45 5.93 -7.98
C ALA A 9 11.09 4.62 -7.54
N GLY A 10 12.37 4.59 -7.16
CA GLY A 10 13.02 3.30 -7.03
C GLY A 10 14.29 3.17 -6.20
N ILE A 11 14.68 4.09 -5.33
CA ILE A 11 15.95 4.00 -4.63
C ILE A 11 15.80 3.58 -3.16
N GLY A 12 15.82 2.31 -2.92
CA GLY A 12 15.96 1.72 -1.59
C GLY A 12 16.97 0.56 -1.50
N GLY A 13 17.66 0.23 -2.60
CA GLY A 13 18.38 -1.05 -2.72
C GLY A 13 19.89 -1.07 -2.56
N ALA A 14 20.58 0.03 -2.35
CA ALA A 14 22.05 0.06 -2.60
C ALA A 14 22.96 0.10 -1.34
N LEU A 15 22.53 -0.24 -0.13
CA LEU A 15 23.41 -0.29 1.05
C LEU A 15 23.33 -1.58 1.87
N TRP A 16 23.19 -2.72 1.20
CA TRP A 16 23.39 -4.03 1.84
C TRP A 16 24.55 -4.81 1.20
N LEU A 17 25.76 -4.25 1.27
CA LEU A 17 27.00 -4.97 1.01
C LEU A 17 27.76 -5.15 2.32
N GLY A 18 27.71 -6.35 2.85
CA GLY A 18 28.75 -6.85 3.72
C GLY A 18 28.43 -7.09 5.17
N ARG A 19 27.85 -8.21 5.47
CA ARG A 19 28.33 -9.06 6.56
C ARG A 19 27.89 -10.49 6.31
N ALA A 20 28.84 -11.35 5.98
CA ALA A 20 28.67 -12.79 6.00
C ALA A 20 28.36 -13.24 7.45
N PRO A 21 27.43 -14.19 7.66
CA PRO A 21 27.21 -14.75 8.97
C PRO A 21 28.29 -15.81 9.26
N ASP A 22 29.01 -15.62 10.34
CA ASP A 22 29.81 -16.66 10.97
C ASP A 22 28.87 -17.78 11.48
N ALA A 23 29.15 -18.96 11.00
CA ALA A 23 28.54 -20.19 11.44
C ALA A 23 28.98 -20.53 12.87
N ARG A 24 28.02 -20.76 13.77
CA ARG A 24 28.10 -21.79 14.81
C ARG A 24 26.79 -21.86 15.59
N ALA A 25 26.07 -22.97 15.42
CA ALA A 25 25.07 -23.46 16.36
C ALA A 25 25.75 -23.97 17.64
N PRO A 26 25.01 -24.00 18.74
CA PRO A 26 24.77 -25.32 19.34
C PRO A 26 23.31 -25.58 19.67
N ASP A 27 22.88 -26.73 19.26
CA ASP A 27 22.07 -27.76 19.92
C ASP A 27 21.40 -27.36 21.24
N GLN A 28 20.05 -27.27 21.24
CA GLN A 28 19.24 -27.50 22.42
C GLN A 28 17.93 -28.21 22.03
N ALA A 29 17.74 -29.36 22.64
CA ALA A 29 16.59 -30.25 22.51
C ALA A 29 15.28 -29.62 23.02
N PRO A 30 14.11 -30.07 22.52
CA PRO A 30 12.81 -29.58 22.96
C PRO A 30 12.41 -30.15 24.32
N PRO A 31 11.71 -29.41 25.18
CA PRO A 31 11.16 -29.94 26.43
C PRO A 31 9.93 -30.80 26.18
N ALA A 32 9.84 -31.80 27.01
CA ALA A 32 8.87 -32.90 27.00
C ALA A 32 7.41 -32.46 27.18
N ALA A 33 6.52 -33.26 26.58
CA ALA A 33 5.08 -33.17 26.69
C ALA A 33 4.57 -33.43 28.11
N VAL A 34 3.60 -32.62 28.57
CA VAL A 34 2.85 -32.83 29.81
C VAL A 34 1.49 -33.45 29.45
N PRO A 35 1.05 -34.51 30.13
CA PRO A 35 -0.18 -35.23 29.80
C PRO A 35 -1.43 -34.49 30.27
N ALA A 36 -2.47 -34.56 29.45
CA ALA A 36 -3.81 -34.11 29.75
C ALA A 36 -4.48 -35.07 30.78
N THR A 37 -4.95 -34.55 31.89
CA THR A 37 -5.90 -35.23 32.78
C THR A 37 -7.28 -34.60 32.62
N SER A 38 -8.19 -35.42 32.14
CA SER A 38 -9.63 -35.17 32.11
C SER A 38 -10.20 -35.29 33.53
N SER A 39 -11.07 -34.31 33.92
CA SER A 39 -12.01 -34.50 35.03
C SER A 39 -13.34 -33.85 34.68
N LEU A 40 -14.32 -34.72 34.40
CA LEU A 40 -15.74 -34.39 34.41
C LEU A 40 -16.21 -34.40 35.89
N ALA A 41 -16.80 -33.30 36.33
CA ALA A 41 -17.68 -33.29 37.49
C ALA A 41 -18.87 -32.37 37.26
N ALA A 42 -20.02 -33.01 37.22
CA ALA A 42 -21.33 -32.36 37.20
C ALA A 42 -21.63 -31.69 38.55
N ALA A 43 -22.24 -30.51 38.53
CA ALA A 43 -22.93 -29.97 39.69
C ALA A 43 -24.18 -29.16 39.27
N ALA A 44 -25.23 -29.51 39.97
CA ALA A 44 -26.64 -29.23 39.78
C ALA A 44 -27.04 -27.76 39.84
N ALA A 45 -28.19 -27.49 39.21
CA ALA A 45 -28.94 -26.24 39.23
C ALA A 45 -29.46 -25.89 40.65
N VAL A 46 -29.22 -24.64 41.01
CA VAL A 46 -30.04 -23.95 42.03
C VAL A 46 -30.69 -22.73 41.35
N VAL A 47 -32.00 -22.85 41.16
CA VAL A 47 -32.84 -21.74 40.74
C VAL A 47 -33.05 -20.82 41.95
N SER A 48 -32.46 -19.65 41.92
CA SER A 48 -32.78 -18.58 42.89
C SER A 48 -33.43 -17.44 42.11
N THR A 49 -34.74 -17.26 42.36
CA THR A 49 -35.52 -16.11 41.90
C THR A 49 -35.05 -14.88 42.66
N ALA A 50 -34.23 -14.04 42.04
CA ALA A 50 -33.95 -12.73 42.52
C ALA A 50 -34.69 -11.72 41.65
N THR A 51 -35.64 -11.01 42.27
CA THR A 51 -36.34 -9.85 41.75
C THR A 51 -35.33 -8.79 41.33
N ALA A 52 -35.28 -8.50 40.05
CA ALA A 52 -34.40 -7.44 39.50
C ALA A 52 -34.97 -6.08 39.88
N SER A 53 -34.32 -5.39 40.83
CA SER A 53 -34.43 -3.95 40.99
C SER A 53 -33.74 -3.29 39.77
N VAL A 54 -34.54 -2.58 38.98
CA VAL A 54 -34.06 -1.73 37.88
C VAL A 54 -33.32 -0.54 38.48
N LEU A 55 -32.02 -0.58 38.48
CA LEU A 55 -31.17 0.59 38.68
C LEU A 55 -31.22 1.43 37.40
N PRO A 56 -31.31 2.78 37.49
CA PRO A 56 -31.27 3.65 36.32
C PRO A 56 -29.95 3.46 35.60
N GLY A 57 -30.03 3.18 34.30
CA GLY A 57 -28.88 2.87 33.44
C GLY A 57 -27.80 3.93 33.53
N THR A 58 -26.60 3.53 33.89
CA THR A 58 -25.38 4.29 33.63
C THR A 58 -25.27 4.54 32.12
N PRO A 59 -25.13 5.79 31.68
CA PRO A 59 -24.96 6.09 30.28
C PRO A 59 -23.68 5.38 29.80
N GLN A 60 -23.85 4.52 28.82
CA GLN A 60 -22.73 3.91 28.11
C GLN A 60 -21.87 5.05 27.55
N PRO A 61 -20.57 5.09 27.78
CA PRO A 61 -19.72 6.14 27.22
C PRO A 61 -19.76 6.03 25.71
N THR A 62 -20.53 6.88 25.07
CA THR A 62 -20.40 7.14 23.63
C THR A 62 -19.01 7.75 23.45
N ALA A 63 -18.13 7.04 22.77
CA ALA A 63 -16.82 7.57 22.38
C ALA A 63 -17.04 8.90 21.67
N ARG A 64 -16.78 10.01 22.34
CA ARG A 64 -16.83 11.34 21.73
C ARG A 64 -15.63 11.45 20.82
N PRO A 65 -15.79 11.88 19.55
CA PRO A 65 -14.65 12.20 18.71
C PRO A 65 -13.80 13.26 19.43
N THR A 66 -12.53 12.95 19.67
CA THR A 66 -11.60 13.77 20.45
C THR A 66 -10.92 14.87 19.65
N GLY A 67 -11.25 15.00 18.35
CA GLY A 67 -10.68 16.03 17.49
C GLY A 67 -11.55 16.34 16.28
N TYR A 68 -11.41 17.56 15.79
CA TYR A 68 -12.02 18.03 14.55
C TYR A 68 -10.91 18.57 13.65
N PHE A 69 -10.76 18.02 12.47
CA PHE A 69 -9.77 18.46 11.50
C PHE A 69 -10.47 18.91 10.22
N ILE A 70 -10.39 20.23 9.94
CA ILE A 70 -10.92 20.84 8.72
C ILE A 70 -9.75 21.33 7.90
N ILE A 71 -9.66 20.89 6.64
CA ILE A 71 -8.76 21.48 5.67
C ILE A 71 -9.43 22.75 5.15
N GLN A 72 -8.76 23.90 5.32
CA GLN A 72 -9.23 25.17 4.76
C GLN A 72 -9.05 25.14 3.23
N PRO A 73 -10.07 25.52 2.44
CA PRO A 73 -9.89 25.71 1.01
C PRO A 73 -8.99 26.90 0.75
N GLY A 74 -7.98 26.73 -0.12
CA GLY A 74 -7.26 27.83 -0.72
C GLY A 74 -6.08 28.38 0.09
N ALA A 75 -4.97 27.63 0.18
CA ALA A 75 -3.69 28.31 0.21
C ALA A 75 -3.46 28.95 -1.17
N THR A 76 -3.25 30.25 -1.21
CA THR A 76 -2.92 30.99 -2.45
C THR A 76 -1.70 30.33 -3.09
N PRO A 77 -1.77 29.87 -4.35
CA PRO A 77 -0.60 29.27 -4.98
C PRO A 77 0.53 30.28 -5.00
N MET A 78 1.72 29.87 -4.54
CA MET A 78 2.91 30.69 -4.72
C MET A 78 3.15 30.90 -6.21
N PRO A 79 3.59 32.11 -6.63
CA PRO A 79 3.88 32.37 -8.03
C PRO A 79 4.89 31.33 -8.53
N THR A 80 4.53 30.61 -9.59
CA THR A 80 5.40 29.64 -10.23
C THR A 80 6.67 30.36 -10.71
N PRO A 81 7.86 29.97 -10.23
CA PRO A 81 9.08 30.55 -10.77
C PRO A 81 9.20 30.18 -12.25
N VAL A 82 9.51 31.16 -13.07
CA VAL A 82 9.83 30.93 -14.49
C VAL A 82 11.19 30.26 -14.53
N LEU A 83 11.17 28.95 -14.80
CA LEU A 83 12.35 28.11 -14.79
C LEU A 83 12.92 27.96 -16.21
N PRO A 84 14.26 27.86 -16.37
CA PRO A 84 14.85 27.58 -17.66
C PRO A 84 14.37 26.23 -18.21
N GLU A 85 14.19 26.18 -19.52
CA GLU A 85 13.74 24.98 -20.24
C GLU A 85 14.62 23.76 -19.88
N ALA A 86 14.00 22.67 -19.48
CA ALA A 86 14.72 21.47 -19.12
C ALA A 86 15.43 20.91 -20.37
N PRO A 87 16.70 20.46 -20.25
CA PRO A 87 17.40 19.85 -21.39
C PRO A 87 16.64 18.63 -21.90
N PRO A 88 16.71 18.32 -23.21
CA PRO A 88 15.99 17.19 -23.80
C PRO A 88 16.41 15.88 -23.17
N PHE A 89 15.45 15.01 -22.92
CA PHE A 89 15.71 13.64 -22.43
C PHE A 89 16.54 12.85 -23.44
N PRO A 90 17.39 11.87 -22.99
CA PRO A 90 18.10 10.98 -23.90
C PRO A 90 17.10 10.31 -24.85
N GLU A 91 17.40 10.25 -26.13
CA GLU A 91 16.50 9.76 -27.16
C GLU A 91 16.13 8.28 -27.01
N ASN A 92 16.96 7.51 -26.29
CA ASN A 92 16.80 6.05 -26.13
C ASN A 92 16.58 5.66 -24.66
N CYS A 93 15.31 5.52 -24.25
CA CYS A 93 14.95 4.84 -23.01
C CYS A 93 14.66 3.35 -23.27
N SER A 94 15.55 2.68 -24.03
CA SER A 94 15.35 1.26 -24.38
C SER A 94 15.39 0.40 -23.12
N GLY A 95 14.24 -0.15 -22.76
CA GLY A 95 14.04 -1.03 -21.63
C GLY A 95 13.67 -2.45 -22.06
N PRO A 96 13.31 -3.33 -21.13
CA PRO A 96 13.04 -4.75 -21.34
C PRO A 96 11.71 -5.06 -22.07
N GLY A 97 11.13 -4.13 -22.81
CA GLY A 97 9.77 -4.23 -23.35
C GLY A 97 8.77 -3.80 -22.30
N GLN A 98 8.26 -4.70 -21.47
CA GLN A 98 7.37 -4.39 -20.35
C GLN A 98 8.02 -4.73 -19.00
N MET A 99 7.81 -3.88 -18.00
CA MET A 99 8.17 -4.13 -16.60
C MET A 99 6.94 -3.99 -15.72
N ASN A 100 6.69 -5.00 -14.89
CA ASN A 100 5.64 -4.98 -13.88
C ASN A 100 6.23 -4.69 -12.51
N LEU A 101 5.82 -3.58 -11.91
CA LEU A 101 6.26 -3.11 -10.60
C LEU A 101 5.10 -3.18 -9.60
N LEU A 102 5.28 -3.89 -8.48
CA LEU A 102 4.30 -3.92 -7.39
C LEU A 102 4.61 -2.83 -6.37
N LEU A 103 3.76 -1.82 -6.31
CA LEU A 103 3.82 -0.76 -5.30
C LEU A 103 2.99 -1.20 -4.09
N MET A 104 3.60 -1.15 -2.91
CA MET A 104 2.98 -1.60 -1.67
C MET A 104 2.99 -0.49 -0.62
N GLY A 105 1.82 -0.21 -0.03
CA GLY A 105 1.69 0.62 1.16
C GLY A 105 1.42 -0.27 2.37
N VAL A 106 2.30 -0.20 3.38
CA VAL A 106 2.19 -1.02 4.59
C VAL A 106 1.84 -0.16 5.80
N ASP A 107 1.10 -0.75 6.75
CA ASP A 107 0.58 -0.07 7.93
C ASP A 107 1.60 0.10 9.07
N GLY A 108 2.88 -0.14 8.79
CA GLY A 108 3.99 0.07 9.73
C GLY A 108 4.30 1.55 9.96
N ARG A 109 4.70 1.89 11.19
CA ARG A 109 5.27 3.21 11.57
C ARG A 109 6.75 3.13 11.90
N THR A 110 7.33 1.95 11.85
CA THR A 110 8.76 1.69 12.07
C THR A 110 9.46 1.55 10.73
N ASP A 111 10.74 1.87 10.68
CA ASP A 111 11.56 1.70 9.47
C ASP A 111 11.89 0.22 9.19
N ASP A 112 11.54 -0.69 10.11
CA ASP A 112 11.66 -2.14 9.90
C ASP A 112 10.43 -2.68 9.15
N LEU A 113 10.62 -2.93 7.87
CA LEU A 113 9.59 -3.48 6.97
C LEU A 113 9.27 -4.96 7.24
N ASN A 114 10.07 -5.65 8.03
CA ASN A 114 9.83 -7.04 8.44
C ASN A 114 8.98 -7.13 9.70
N THR A 115 8.64 -6.01 10.32
CA THR A 115 7.63 -6.03 11.39
C THR A 115 6.28 -6.48 10.83
N PHE A 116 5.49 -7.17 11.66
CA PHE A 116 4.19 -7.73 11.33
C PHE A 116 3.21 -6.65 10.85
N GLY A 117 3.28 -6.33 9.57
CA GLY A 117 2.39 -5.42 8.89
C GLY A 117 1.60 -6.13 7.80
N ARG A 118 0.62 -5.46 7.24
CA ARG A 118 -0.10 -5.88 6.05
C ARG A 118 0.11 -4.88 4.94
N ALA A 119 0.21 -5.37 3.71
CA ALA A 119 0.19 -4.50 2.54
C ALA A 119 -1.27 -4.08 2.27
N ASP A 120 -1.72 -3.00 2.88
CA ASP A 120 -3.08 -2.51 2.76
C ASP A 120 -3.32 -1.72 1.46
N THR A 121 -2.26 -1.35 0.77
CA THR A 121 -2.27 -0.83 -0.59
C THR A 121 -1.45 -1.76 -1.48
N LEU A 122 -2.04 -2.24 -2.56
CA LEU A 122 -1.41 -3.07 -3.58
C LEU A 122 -1.75 -2.49 -4.95
N LEU A 123 -0.74 -1.91 -5.61
CA LEU A 123 -0.87 -1.31 -6.93
C LEU A 123 0.11 -2.00 -7.88
N LEU A 124 -0.39 -2.67 -8.89
CA LEU A 124 0.44 -3.27 -9.93
C LEU A 124 0.54 -2.27 -11.09
N LEU A 125 1.77 -1.86 -11.40
CA LEU A 125 2.09 -0.92 -12.47
C LEU A 125 2.84 -1.67 -13.58
N ALA A 126 2.25 -1.78 -14.76
CA ALA A 126 2.92 -2.24 -15.96
C ALA A 126 3.38 -1.04 -16.77
N ILE A 127 4.66 -1.00 -17.12
CA ILE A 127 5.29 0.08 -17.90
C ILE A 127 5.81 -0.52 -19.19
N ASP A 128 5.34 0.00 -20.33
CA ASP A 128 5.86 -0.35 -21.64
C ASP A 128 6.95 0.66 -22.04
N PHE A 129 8.15 0.14 -22.32
CA PHE A 129 9.31 0.95 -22.75
C PHE A 129 9.35 1.17 -24.26
N GLY A 130 8.71 0.29 -25.05
CA GLY A 130 8.68 0.39 -26.50
C GLY A 130 7.67 1.42 -27.02
N LEU A 131 6.48 1.42 -26.41
CA LEU A 131 5.43 2.43 -26.61
C LEU A 131 5.15 3.08 -25.26
N PRO A 132 5.79 4.23 -24.93
CA PRO A 132 5.70 4.81 -23.60
C PRO A 132 4.27 4.92 -23.08
N SER A 133 3.83 3.91 -22.35
CA SER A 133 2.51 3.80 -21.76
C SER A 133 2.57 3.03 -20.44
N ALA A 134 1.52 3.16 -19.64
CA ALA A 134 1.43 2.42 -18.38
C ALA A 134 -0.01 1.98 -18.09
N HIS A 135 -0.12 0.81 -17.47
CA HIS A 135 -1.37 0.31 -16.89
C HIS A 135 -1.20 0.21 -15.38
N LEU A 136 -2.13 0.77 -14.63
CA LEU A 136 -2.14 0.76 -13.17
C LEU A 136 -3.36 -0.01 -12.68
N LEU A 137 -3.15 -1.14 -11.99
CA LEU A 137 -4.21 -1.94 -11.38
C LEU A 137 -4.15 -1.84 -9.86
N SER A 138 -5.21 -1.32 -9.23
CA SER A 138 -5.41 -1.48 -7.79
C SER A 138 -5.95 -2.87 -7.50
N ILE A 139 -5.19 -3.65 -6.72
CA ILE A 139 -5.57 -4.99 -6.26
C ILE A 139 -6.32 -4.84 -4.94
N ALA A 140 -7.53 -5.39 -4.88
CA ALA A 140 -8.33 -5.37 -3.66
C ALA A 140 -7.65 -6.18 -2.55
N ARG A 141 -7.25 -5.54 -1.46
CA ARG A 141 -6.52 -6.21 -0.34
C ARG A 141 -7.33 -7.34 0.31
N ASP A 142 -8.67 -7.25 0.25
CA ASP A 142 -9.59 -8.23 0.82
C ASP A 142 -9.93 -9.37 -0.17
N LEU A 143 -9.21 -9.46 -1.32
CA LEU A 143 -9.31 -10.57 -2.25
C LEU A 143 -8.96 -11.88 -1.52
N TRP A 144 -9.91 -12.81 -1.50
CA TRP A 144 -9.78 -14.10 -0.83
C TRP A 144 -9.13 -15.12 -1.74
N ILE A 145 -8.01 -15.64 -1.31
CA ILE A 145 -7.15 -16.52 -2.10
C ILE A 145 -6.66 -17.70 -1.26
N THR A 146 -6.00 -18.63 -1.90
CA THR A 146 -5.08 -19.54 -1.24
C THR A 146 -3.68 -18.91 -1.26
N VAL A 147 -3.26 -18.32 -0.13
CA VAL A 147 -1.91 -17.80 0.03
C VAL A 147 -0.93 -18.96 -0.09
N PRO A 148 0.10 -18.88 -0.93
CA PRO A 148 1.05 -19.98 -1.15
C PRO A 148 1.74 -20.40 0.15
N GLY A 149 2.11 -21.68 0.21
CA GLY A 149 3.03 -22.18 1.23
C GLY A 149 4.48 -21.94 0.83
N TYR A 150 5.40 -22.05 1.78
CA TYR A 150 6.83 -22.05 1.54
C TYR A 150 7.60 -22.84 2.60
N GLY A 151 8.64 -23.59 2.20
CA GLY A 151 9.40 -24.45 3.10
C GLY A 151 8.52 -25.53 3.76
N ALA A 152 8.45 -25.52 5.07
CA ALA A 152 7.60 -26.42 5.86
C ALA A 152 6.14 -25.94 6.03
N TYR A 153 5.82 -24.74 5.56
CA TYR A 153 4.49 -24.17 5.73
C TYR A 153 3.58 -24.51 4.54
N LEU A 154 2.39 -25.01 4.85
CA LEU A 154 1.36 -25.33 3.86
C LEU A 154 0.64 -24.06 3.38
N PRO A 155 0.04 -24.10 2.17
CA PRO A 155 -0.83 -23.03 1.70
C PRO A 155 -1.99 -22.78 2.68
N VAL A 156 -2.41 -21.53 2.83
CA VAL A 156 -3.48 -21.14 3.75
C VAL A 156 -4.50 -20.24 3.06
N ALA A 157 -5.79 -20.48 3.31
CA ALA A 157 -6.84 -19.58 2.82
C ALA A 157 -6.79 -18.25 3.59
N GLY A 158 -6.78 -17.15 2.87
CA GLY A 158 -6.67 -15.82 3.46
C GLY A 158 -6.86 -14.69 2.47
N ARG A 159 -6.81 -13.45 2.96
CA ARG A 159 -6.79 -12.28 2.10
C ARG A 159 -5.42 -12.14 1.42
N VAL A 160 -5.39 -11.58 0.22
CA VAL A 160 -4.14 -11.41 -0.55
C VAL A 160 -3.06 -10.62 0.20
N ASN A 161 -3.46 -9.63 1.01
CA ASN A 161 -2.52 -8.83 1.81
C ASN A 161 -1.90 -9.57 3.00
N LEU A 162 -2.37 -10.78 3.30
CA LEU A 162 -1.76 -11.67 4.31
C LEU A 162 -0.39 -12.17 3.85
N GLY A 163 -0.16 -12.25 2.52
CA GLY A 163 1.14 -12.63 1.97
C GLY A 163 2.28 -11.80 2.54
N TYR A 164 2.08 -10.49 2.71
CA TYR A 164 3.11 -9.62 3.30
C TYR A 164 3.50 -10.06 4.72
N ALA A 165 2.53 -10.34 5.58
CA ALA A 165 2.77 -10.73 6.97
C ALA A 165 3.41 -12.12 7.15
N LEU A 166 3.43 -12.94 6.10
CA LEU A 166 3.91 -14.32 6.17
C LEU A 166 5.35 -14.51 5.67
N GLY A 167 5.91 -13.54 4.94
CA GLY A 167 7.24 -13.67 4.33
C GLY A 167 8.34 -13.95 5.35
N GLU A 168 8.47 -13.12 6.36
CA GLU A 168 9.42 -13.30 7.47
C GLU A 168 9.12 -14.59 8.25
N LYS A 169 7.84 -14.80 8.59
CA LYS A 169 7.41 -16.00 9.31
C LYS A 169 7.78 -17.29 8.58
N TYR A 170 7.74 -17.29 7.25
CA TYR A 170 8.05 -18.47 6.43
C TYR A 170 9.55 -18.56 6.09
N GLY A 171 10.36 -17.56 6.46
CA GLY A 171 11.77 -17.47 6.08
C GLY A 171 11.94 -17.35 4.56
N TYR A 172 11.01 -16.64 3.89
CA TYR A 172 11.08 -16.49 2.45
C TYR A 172 12.27 -15.58 2.06
N PRO A 173 13.08 -15.95 1.04
CA PRO A 173 14.18 -15.12 0.59
C PRO A 173 13.69 -13.74 0.17
N GLY A 174 14.24 -12.67 0.76
CA GLY A 174 13.78 -11.29 0.56
C GLY A 174 12.63 -10.87 1.48
N GLY A 175 12.20 -11.73 2.43
CA GLY A 175 11.27 -11.39 3.50
C GLY A 175 9.83 -11.09 3.05
N ASN A 176 9.17 -10.23 3.80
CA ASN A 176 7.76 -9.88 3.60
C ASN A 176 7.46 -9.30 2.21
N PRO A 177 8.24 -8.34 1.68
CA PRO A 177 7.97 -7.78 0.35
C PRO A 177 8.05 -8.82 -0.76
N ALA A 178 9.10 -9.63 -0.78
CA ALA A 178 9.30 -10.65 -1.80
C ALA A 178 8.22 -11.74 -1.77
N PHE A 179 7.77 -12.13 -0.58
CA PHE A 179 6.69 -13.10 -0.45
C PHE A 179 5.33 -12.51 -0.89
N GLN A 180 5.09 -11.22 -0.68
CA GLN A 180 3.91 -10.56 -1.22
C GLN A 180 3.94 -10.51 -2.75
N VAL A 181 5.10 -10.24 -3.35
CA VAL A 181 5.30 -10.33 -4.82
C VAL A 181 4.98 -11.75 -5.30
N PHE A 182 5.54 -12.77 -4.67
CA PHE A 182 5.26 -14.16 -5.00
C PHE A 182 3.76 -14.49 -4.89
N THR A 183 3.11 -14.03 -3.80
CA THR A 183 1.68 -14.24 -3.57
C THR A 183 0.83 -13.59 -4.68
N VAL A 184 1.12 -12.34 -5.05
CA VAL A 184 0.41 -11.62 -6.12
C VAL A 184 0.64 -12.31 -7.47
N SER A 185 1.90 -12.64 -7.80
CA SER A 185 2.23 -13.32 -9.05
C SER A 185 1.48 -14.64 -9.21
N GLN A 186 1.48 -15.48 -8.16
CA GLN A 186 0.77 -16.77 -8.17
C GLN A 186 -0.75 -16.59 -8.25
N THR A 187 -1.30 -15.57 -7.59
CA THR A 187 -2.74 -15.34 -7.55
C THR A 187 -3.28 -14.81 -8.87
N LEU A 188 -2.57 -13.89 -9.50
CA LEU A 188 -3.03 -13.20 -10.71
C LEU A 188 -2.49 -13.83 -12.01
N GLY A 189 -1.54 -14.77 -11.90
CA GLY A 189 -0.89 -15.36 -13.08
C GLY A 189 -0.04 -14.36 -13.88
N VAL A 190 0.42 -13.28 -13.24
CA VAL A 190 1.26 -12.25 -13.86
C VAL A 190 2.67 -12.31 -13.31
N ARG A 191 3.66 -12.00 -14.16
CA ARG A 191 5.02 -11.80 -13.69
C ARG A 191 5.12 -10.44 -13.01
N VAL A 192 5.59 -10.38 -11.78
CA VAL A 192 5.99 -9.15 -11.11
C VAL A 192 7.53 -9.10 -11.11
N ASP A 193 8.10 -8.09 -11.76
CA ASP A 193 9.55 -7.98 -11.96
C ASP A 193 10.25 -7.36 -10.76
N ARG A 194 9.63 -6.32 -10.18
CA ARG A 194 10.20 -5.53 -9.08
C ARG A 194 9.11 -5.07 -8.12
N TYR A 195 9.52 -4.60 -6.96
CA TYR A 195 8.61 -3.99 -5.99
C TYR A 195 9.16 -2.68 -5.42
N ALA A 196 8.25 -1.88 -4.88
CA ALA A 196 8.56 -0.76 -4.00
C ALA A 196 7.57 -0.74 -2.83
N VAL A 197 8.09 -0.58 -1.62
CA VAL A 197 7.31 -0.57 -0.37
C VAL A 197 7.49 0.76 0.33
N VAL A 198 6.40 1.33 0.79
CA VAL A 198 6.40 2.54 1.62
C VAL A 198 5.53 2.31 2.86
N ASN A 199 6.02 2.71 4.04
CA ASN A 199 5.23 2.75 5.25
C ASN A 199 4.59 4.14 5.44
N PHE A 200 3.77 4.30 6.48
CA PHE A 200 3.08 5.58 6.73
C PHE A 200 4.03 6.76 6.92
N THR A 201 5.09 6.56 7.70
CA THR A 201 6.09 7.60 7.96
C THR A 201 6.84 7.98 6.67
N GLY A 202 7.22 6.98 5.88
CA GLY A 202 7.86 7.19 4.58
C GLY A 202 6.96 7.92 3.59
N PHE A 203 5.68 7.54 3.56
CA PHE A 203 4.70 8.21 2.72
C PHE A 203 4.54 9.70 3.08
N GLU A 204 4.34 10.03 4.36
CA GLU A 204 4.24 11.41 4.83
C GLU A 204 5.48 12.21 4.43
N LYS A 205 6.67 11.69 4.70
CA LYS A 205 7.94 12.33 4.37
C LYS A 205 8.10 12.59 2.86
N ILE A 206 7.70 11.63 2.00
CA ILE A 206 7.78 11.79 0.54
C ILE A 206 6.88 12.94 0.09
N ILE A 207 5.63 12.97 0.56
CA ILE A 207 4.68 14.00 0.16
C ILE A 207 5.13 15.39 0.66
N ASP A 208 5.61 15.49 1.90
CA ASP A 208 6.14 16.74 2.46
C ASP A 208 7.39 17.22 1.70
N ALA A 209 8.28 16.31 1.31
CA ALA A 209 9.45 16.61 0.50
C ALA A 209 9.10 17.12 -0.91
N LEU A 210 7.96 16.67 -1.46
CA LEU A 210 7.39 17.21 -2.71
C LEU A 210 6.75 18.60 -2.53
N GLY A 211 6.64 19.08 -1.29
CA GLY A 211 5.93 20.32 -0.97
C GLY A 211 4.42 20.15 -0.96
N GLY A 212 3.93 18.95 -0.63
CA GLY A 212 2.51 18.61 -0.65
C GLY A 212 1.97 18.28 -2.04
N LEU A 213 0.70 17.87 -2.08
CA LEU A 213 0.00 17.54 -3.33
C LEU A 213 -1.21 18.43 -3.51
N ASP A 214 -1.41 18.91 -4.73
CA ASP A 214 -2.58 19.65 -5.13
C ASP A 214 -3.58 18.67 -5.77
N VAL A 215 -4.79 18.58 -5.21
CA VAL A 215 -5.80 17.59 -5.61
C VAL A 215 -7.16 18.27 -5.76
N THR A 216 -7.80 18.12 -6.92
CA THR A 216 -9.18 18.59 -7.13
C THR A 216 -10.18 17.55 -6.61
N MET A 217 -10.98 17.94 -5.63
CA MET A 217 -12.04 17.13 -5.04
C MET A 217 -13.38 17.43 -5.70
N GLN A 218 -14.01 16.44 -6.36
CA GLN A 218 -15.35 16.64 -6.97
C GLN A 218 -16.43 16.84 -5.90
N PHE A 219 -16.29 16.18 -4.76
CA PHE A 219 -17.22 16.25 -3.62
C PHE A 219 -16.43 16.38 -2.34
N ALA A 220 -17.02 17.05 -1.34
CA ALA A 220 -16.47 17.05 0.00
C ALA A 220 -16.41 15.61 0.56
N LEU A 221 -15.32 15.28 1.21
CA LEU A 221 -15.13 14.01 1.89
C LEU A 221 -15.31 14.21 3.38
N ARG A 222 -16.17 13.39 3.99
CA ARG A 222 -16.34 13.39 5.44
C ARG A 222 -16.28 11.96 5.98
N ASP A 223 -15.30 11.71 6.85
CA ASP A 223 -15.18 10.47 7.63
C ASP A 223 -15.39 10.78 9.10
N PRO A 224 -16.57 10.44 9.67
CA PRO A 224 -16.89 10.77 11.06
C PRO A 224 -16.17 9.91 12.08
N LEU A 225 -15.56 8.80 11.64
CA LEU A 225 -14.92 7.80 12.50
C LEU A 225 -13.49 7.49 12.03
N TYR A 226 -12.79 8.49 11.51
CA TYR A 226 -11.39 8.29 11.09
C TYR A 226 -10.54 7.87 12.29
N PRO A 227 -9.83 6.70 12.22
CA PRO A 227 -9.04 6.23 13.34
C PRO A 227 -7.75 7.04 13.49
N LEU A 228 -7.56 7.67 14.65
CA LEU A 228 -6.29 8.30 15.04
C LEU A 228 -5.29 7.25 15.53
N ASP A 229 -5.77 6.39 16.43
CA ASP A 229 -5.04 5.26 17.01
C ASP A 229 -5.99 4.08 17.22
N ALA A 230 -5.62 3.11 18.07
CA ALA A 230 -6.43 1.91 18.32
C ALA A 230 -7.78 2.20 18.99
N ASP A 231 -7.83 3.27 19.81
CA ASP A 231 -8.94 3.52 20.71
C ASP A 231 -9.64 4.86 20.46
N THR A 232 -9.05 5.75 19.63
CA THR A 232 -9.57 7.09 19.40
C THR A 232 -9.89 7.33 17.92
N THR A 233 -10.97 8.08 17.69
CA THR A 233 -11.40 8.50 16.37
C THR A 233 -11.54 10.02 16.30
N MET A 234 -11.47 10.55 15.08
CA MET A 234 -11.74 11.96 14.80
C MET A 234 -12.66 12.10 13.59
N VAL A 235 -13.27 13.28 13.46
CA VAL A 235 -13.94 13.65 12.21
C VAL A 235 -12.90 14.21 11.24
N LEU A 236 -12.74 13.55 10.10
CA LEU A 236 -11.93 14.05 8.98
C LEU A 236 -12.86 14.71 7.97
N GLU A 237 -12.62 15.99 7.66
CA GLU A 237 -13.33 16.71 6.61
C GLU A 237 -12.35 17.32 5.61
N ILE A 238 -12.58 17.03 4.32
CA ILE A 238 -11.84 17.62 3.20
C ILE A 238 -12.88 18.27 2.28
N PRO A 239 -12.82 19.59 2.01
CA PRO A 239 -13.83 20.26 1.20
C PRO A 239 -13.75 19.85 -0.28
N ALA A 240 -14.80 20.12 -1.03
CA ALA A 240 -14.78 20.06 -2.49
C ALA A 240 -13.96 21.21 -3.06
N GLY A 241 -13.49 21.04 -4.30
CA GLY A 241 -12.64 22.02 -5.00
C GLY A 241 -11.16 21.64 -4.95
N ASP A 242 -10.30 22.61 -5.23
CA ASP A 242 -8.86 22.41 -5.21
C ASP A 242 -8.35 22.50 -3.77
N VAL A 243 -7.69 21.45 -3.33
CA VAL A 243 -7.14 21.33 -1.98
C VAL A 243 -5.67 20.97 -2.04
N HIS A 244 -4.90 21.59 -1.14
CA HIS A 244 -3.50 21.24 -0.92
C HIS A 244 -3.40 20.28 0.25
N LEU A 245 -2.76 19.13 0.03
CA LEU A 245 -2.58 18.07 1.02
C LEU A 245 -1.11 17.97 1.41
N ASP A 246 -0.78 18.25 2.66
CA ASP A 246 0.51 17.87 3.24
C ASP A 246 0.61 16.34 3.40
N GLY A 247 1.78 15.83 3.82
CA GLY A 247 2.00 14.38 3.95
C GLY A 247 0.99 13.71 4.88
N ARG A 248 0.70 14.32 6.03
CA ARG A 248 -0.27 13.80 7.01
C ARG A 248 -1.68 13.77 6.45
N THR A 249 -2.10 14.84 5.81
CA THR A 249 -3.45 14.95 5.26
C THR A 249 -3.64 14.04 4.04
N ALA A 250 -2.62 13.93 3.19
CA ALA A 250 -2.59 12.98 2.07
C ALA A 250 -2.71 11.52 2.57
N LEU A 251 -2.02 11.18 3.67
CA LEU A 251 -2.13 9.87 4.29
C LEU A 251 -3.55 9.64 4.84
N MET A 252 -4.12 10.63 5.54
CA MET A 252 -5.50 10.54 6.02
C MET A 252 -6.49 10.34 4.87
N TYR A 253 -6.35 11.09 3.78
CA TYR A 253 -7.15 10.95 2.58
C TYR A 253 -7.03 9.57 1.92
N ALA A 254 -5.81 9.03 1.82
CA ALA A 254 -5.55 7.71 1.25
C ALA A 254 -6.03 6.54 2.12
N ARG A 255 -6.26 6.75 3.43
CA ARG A 255 -6.62 5.71 4.40
C ARG A 255 -8.10 5.68 4.76
N THR A 256 -8.82 6.79 4.63
CA THR A 256 -10.23 6.89 5.03
C THR A 256 -11.11 5.84 4.32
N ARG A 257 -12.08 5.27 5.03
CA ARG A 257 -12.99 4.23 4.53
C ARG A 257 -14.45 4.45 4.93
N HIS A 258 -14.70 5.11 6.08
CA HIS A 258 -16.06 5.31 6.58
C HIS A 258 -16.80 6.41 5.81
N ALA A 259 -16.11 7.13 4.93
CA ALA A 259 -16.72 8.08 4.01
C ALA A 259 -17.48 7.40 2.87
N ASP A 260 -17.02 6.21 2.43
CA ASP A 260 -17.62 5.49 1.29
C ASP A 260 -17.34 3.96 1.37
N SER A 261 -16.33 3.46 0.69
CA SER A 261 -16.03 2.03 0.60
C SER A 261 -14.53 1.78 0.44
N ASP A 262 -14.14 0.51 0.47
CA ASP A 262 -12.77 0.11 0.16
C ASP A 262 -12.38 0.44 -1.29
N PHE A 263 -13.33 0.36 -2.23
CA PHE A 263 -13.11 0.79 -3.61
C PHE A 263 -12.90 2.31 -3.73
N GLY A 264 -13.64 3.11 -2.94
CA GLY A 264 -13.39 4.55 -2.83
C GLY A 264 -11.98 4.85 -2.31
N ARG A 265 -11.51 4.09 -1.31
CA ARG A 265 -10.13 4.18 -0.82
C ARG A 265 -9.12 3.89 -1.94
N MET A 266 -9.30 2.80 -2.71
CA MET A 266 -8.40 2.47 -3.82
C MET A 266 -8.36 3.57 -4.89
N ARG A 267 -9.50 4.19 -5.24
CA ARG A 267 -9.53 5.35 -6.14
C ARG A 267 -8.74 6.53 -5.59
N ARG A 268 -8.85 6.81 -4.28
CA ARG A 268 -8.07 7.87 -3.63
C ARG A 268 -6.56 7.58 -3.67
N GLN A 269 -6.15 6.33 -3.47
CA GLN A 269 -4.75 5.92 -3.58
C GLN A 269 -4.20 6.11 -4.99
N GLN A 270 -4.95 5.75 -6.03
CA GLN A 270 -4.58 6.05 -7.42
C GLN A 270 -4.47 7.56 -7.65
N LYS A 271 -5.44 8.34 -7.16
CA LYS A 271 -5.44 9.80 -7.30
C LYS A 271 -4.21 10.45 -6.65
N ILE A 272 -3.84 10.01 -5.45
CA ILE A 272 -2.60 10.44 -4.78
C ILE A 272 -1.36 10.09 -5.62
N LEU A 273 -1.29 8.87 -6.16
CA LEU A 273 -0.16 8.47 -7.00
C LEU A 273 -0.05 9.33 -8.26
N MET A 274 -1.18 9.65 -8.90
CA MET A 274 -1.19 10.51 -10.08
C MET A 274 -0.78 11.95 -9.74
N ALA A 275 -1.29 12.51 -8.65
CA ALA A 275 -0.89 13.84 -8.18
C ALA A 275 0.60 13.90 -7.78
N ALA A 276 1.10 12.85 -7.12
CA ALA A 276 2.53 12.75 -6.80
C ALA A 276 3.39 12.67 -8.06
N ARG A 277 2.97 11.91 -9.08
CA ARG A 277 3.65 11.88 -10.38
C ARG A 277 3.66 13.25 -11.05
N GLU A 278 2.53 13.93 -11.10
CA GLU A 278 2.45 15.27 -11.68
C GLU A 278 3.39 16.23 -10.97
N LYS A 279 3.40 16.21 -9.63
CA LYS A 279 4.29 17.04 -8.82
C LYS A 279 5.77 16.70 -9.06
N LEU A 280 6.12 15.40 -9.15
CA LEU A 280 7.49 14.94 -9.45
C LEU A 280 8.00 15.43 -10.81
N LEU A 281 7.13 15.50 -11.80
CA LEU A 281 7.47 15.96 -13.14
C LEU A 281 7.41 17.51 -13.28
N SER A 282 7.03 18.20 -12.21
CA SER A 282 7.02 19.67 -12.22
C SER A 282 8.44 20.23 -12.20
N PRO A 283 8.69 21.35 -12.89
CA PRO A 283 10.00 21.99 -12.89
C PRO A 283 10.52 22.33 -11.48
N ALA A 284 9.63 22.70 -10.55
CA ALA A 284 10.00 23.05 -9.18
C ALA A 284 10.68 21.89 -8.43
N VAL A 285 10.21 20.66 -8.64
CA VAL A 285 10.75 19.46 -7.99
C VAL A 285 12.06 19.02 -8.63
N ILE A 286 12.23 19.22 -9.94
CA ILE A 286 13.48 18.88 -10.65
C ILE A 286 14.68 19.59 -10.03
N PHE A 287 14.52 20.83 -9.56
CA PHE A 287 15.60 21.57 -8.90
C PHE A 287 15.82 21.20 -7.44
N ALA A 288 14.81 20.62 -6.77
CA ALA A 288 14.92 20.11 -5.40
C ALA A 288 15.44 18.65 -5.35
N ALA A 289 15.72 18.04 -6.50
CA ALA A 289 16.07 16.63 -6.65
C ALA A 289 17.11 16.08 -5.66
N PRO A 290 18.22 16.78 -5.30
CA PRO A 290 19.21 16.19 -4.38
C PRO A 290 18.66 15.91 -2.98
N ALA A 291 17.82 16.80 -2.45
CA ALA A 291 17.21 16.61 -1.12
C ALA A 291 16.12 15.53 -1.17
N LEU A 292 15.30 15.52 -2.23
CA LEU A 292 14.28 14.49 -2.48
C LEU A 292 14.88 13.11 -2.62
N LEU A 293 16.05 12.98 -3.26
CA LEU A 293 16.79 11.74 -3.40
C LEU A 293 17.15 11.16 -2.03
N GLN A 294 17.70 11.96 -1.13
CA GLN A 294 18.08 11.51 0.20
C GLN A 294 16.88 10.99 1.00
N PHE A 295 15.71 11.62 0.88
CA PHE A 295 14.50 11.17 1.54
C PHE A 295 13.92 9.91 0.90
N ALA A 296 13.94 9.81 -0.43
CA ALA A 296 13.45 8.65 -1.14
C ALA A 296 14.22 7.38 -0.75
N PHE A 297 15.56 7.47 -0.64
CA PHE A 297 16.41 6.35 -0.20
C PHE A 297 16.06 5.81 1.19
N THR A 298 15.57 6.64 2.09
CA THR A 298 15.22 6.25 3.45
C THR A 298 13.75 5.89 3.61
N ALA A 299 12.89 6.35 2.71
CA ALA A 299 11.43 6.25 2.82
C ALA A 299 10.81 5.12 1.96
N VAL A 300 11.52 4.68 0.91
CA VAL A 300 11.06 3.63 -0.01
C VAL A 300 12.05 2.48 0.00
N HIS A 301 11.55 1.27 0.24
CA HIS A 301 12.34 0.05 0.06
C HIS A 301 11.98 -0.62 -1.25
N SER A 302 12.99 -0.96 -2.06
CA SER A 302 12.78 -1.53 -3.38
C SER A 302 13.92 -2.47 -3.75
N ASP A 303 13.65 -3.42 -4.64
CA ASP A 303 14.63 -4.30 -5.27
C ASP A 303 15.07 -3.80 -6.66
N LEU A 304 14.66 -2.58 -7.05
CA LEU A 304 15.10 -1.94 -8.29
C LEU A 304 16.61 -1.67 -8.27
N SER A 305 17.31 -2.05 -9.33
CA SER A 305 18.70 -1.66 -9.55
C SER A 305 18.81 -0.19 -9.95
N LEU A 306 20.01 0.40 -9.80
CA LEU A 306 20.26 1.79 -10.23
C LEU A 306 20.03 1.98 -11.75
N GLU A 307 20.32 0.95 -12.56
CA GLU A 307 20.06 0.96 -13.99
C GLU A 307 18.56 1.02 -14.29
N GLU A 308 17.76 0.17 -13.64
CA GLU A 308 16.31 0.15 -13.78
C GLU A 308 15.66 1.46 -13.30
N MET A 309 16.19 2.05 -12.23
CA MET A 309 15.78 3.37 -11.77
C MET A 309 16.07 4.45 -12.83
N GLY A 310 17.23 4.37 -13.48
CA GLY A 310 17.60 5.25 -14.59
C GLY A 310 16.64 5.10 -15.78
N LEU A 311 16.29 3.86 -16.13
CA LEU A 311 15.30 3.57 -17.17
C LEU A 311 13.90 4.13 -16.83
N LEU A 312 13.45 3.94 -15.61
CA LEU A 312 12.18 4.51 -15.13
C LEU A 312 12.20 6.05 -15.18
N GLY A 313 13.30 6.66 -14.75
CA GLY A 313 13.49 8.11 -14.84
C GLY A 313 13.50 8.66 -16.27
N CYS A 314 13.87 7.83 -17.22
CA CYS A 314 13.86 8.16 -18.63
C CYS A 314 12.47 8.00 -19.25
N VAL A 315 11.74 6.91 -18.97
CA VAL A 315 10.46 6.58 -19.62
C VAL A 315 9.27 7.29 -18.98
N LEU A 316 9.21 7.38 -17.65
CA LEU A 316 8.04 7.93 -16.94
C LEU A 316 7.67 9.37 -17.36
N PRO A 317 8.61 10.29 -17.59
CA PRO A 317 8.28 11.62 -18.10
C PRO A 317 7.71 11.63 -19.52
N ARG A 318 8.00 10.59 -20.32
CA ARG A 318 7.51 10.47 -21.70
C ARG A 318 6.09 9.92 -21.79
N ILE A 319 5.63 9.26 -20.75
CA ILE A 319 4.25 8.77 -20.67
C ILE A 319 3.37 9.98 -20.37
N GLY A 320 2.56 10.43 -21.33
CA GLY A 320 1.54 11.47 -21.10
C GLY A 320 0.49 11.01 -20.09
N MET A 321 -0.34 11.94 -19.60
CA MET A 321 -1.46 11.57 -18.71
C MET A 321 -2.42 10.61 -19.40
N ASP A 322 -2.66 10.81 -20.70
CA ASP A 322 -3.50 9.92 -21.53
C ASP A 322 -2.84 8.56 -21.81
N GLY A 323 -1.54 8.43 -21.62
CA GLY A 323 -0.79 7.19 -21.73
C GLY A 323 -0.88 6.29 -20.50
N ILE A 324 -1.60 6.71 -19.44
CA ILE A 324 -1.79 5.94 -18.21
C ILE A 324 -3.23 5.48 -18.10
N THR A 325 -3.45 4.18 -18.20
CA THR A 325 -4.77 3.59 -18.01
C THR A 325 -4.89 3.05 -16.59
N GLN A 326 -5.92 3.47 -15.87
CA GLN A 326 -6.18 3.09 -14.48
C GLN A 326 -7.28 2.02 -14.42
N HIS A 327 -6.99 0.92 -13.75
CA HIS A 327 -7.91 -0.18 -13.49
C HIS A 327 -8.11 -0.34 -11.99
N LEU A 328 -9.31 -0.72 -11.61
CA LEU A 328 -9.67 -0.98 -10.22
C LEU A 328 -10.30 -2.35 -10.12
N MET A 329 -9.80 -3.19 -9.24
CA MET A 329 -10.38 -4.49 -8.97
C MET A 329 -11.66 -4.32 -8.13
N ASP A 330 -12.73 -3.85 -8.77
CA ASP A 330 -14.05 -3.62 -8.18
C ASP A 330 -15.03 -4.77 -8.48
N TYR A 331 -16.34 -4.52 -8.40
CA TYR A 331 -17.38 -5.52 -8.65
C TYR A 331 -17.48 -5.98 -10.11
N THR A 332 -16.76 -5.39 -11.05
CA THR A 332 -16.61 -5.93 -12.40
C THR A 332 -15.64 -7.11 -12.46
N MET A 333 -14.70 -7.17 -11.51
CA MET A 333 -13.65 -8.17 -11.40
C MET A 333 -13.77 -9.04 -10.14
N THR A 334 -14.65 -8.66 -9.21
CA THR A 334 -14.81 -9.35 -7.92
C THR A 334 -16.27 -9.41 -7.49
N ARG A 335 -16.61 -10.37 -6.64
CA ARG A 335 -17.90 -10.42 -5.94
C ARG A 335 -17.72 -10.53 -4.43
N ALA A 336 -18.61 -9.89 -3.71
CA ALA A 336 -18.61 -9.97 -2.24
C ALA A 336 -18.95 -11.38 -1.77
N HIS A 337 -18.28 -11.83 -0.72
CA HIS A 337 -18.49 -13.12 -0.09
C HIS A 337 -18.28 -13.04 1.42
N THR A 338 -19.05 -13.82 2.16
CA THR A 338 -18.84 -14.02 3.61
C THR A 338 -18.30 -15.42 3.84
N THR A 339 -17.11 -15.53 4.42
CA THR A 339 -16.50 -16.82 4.74
C THR A 339 -17.29 -17.53 5.83
N GLY A 340 -17.09 -18.85 5.98
CA GLY A 340 -17.71 -19.62 7.07
C GLY A 340 -17.37 -19.10 8.48
N GLY A 341 -16.28 -18.33 8.64
CA GLY A 341 -15.90 -17.63 9.88
C GLY A 341 -16.49 -16.23 10.01
N GLY A 342 -17.40 -15.79 9.11
CA GLY A 342 -18.05 -14.48 9.16
C GLY A 342 -17.23 -13.31 8.57
N ALA A 343 -16.04 -13.55 8.02
CA ALA A 343 -15.24 -12.50 7.42
C ALA A 343 -15.81 -12.06 6.07
N GLN A 344 -15.97 -10.74 5.89
CA GLN A 344 -16.32 -10.14 4.60
C GLN A 344 -15.08 -10.09 3.71
N VAL A 345 -15.17 -10.66 2.52
CA VAL A 345 -14.07 -10.79 1.57
C VAL A 345 -14.56 -10.63 0.13
N LEU A 346 -13.63 -10.56 -0.82
CA LEU A 346 -13.92 -10.51 -2.25
C LEU A 346 -13.41 -11.80 -2.91
N LEU A 347 -14.23 -12.41 -3.76
CA LEU A 347 -13.81 -13.50 -4.61
C LEU A 347 -13.56 -12.97 -6.02
N ALA A 348 -12.55 -13.51 -6.68
CA ALA A 348 -12.22 -13.17 -8.06
C ALA A 348 -13.34 -13.61 -9.03
N GLU A 349 -13.64 -12.75 -10.01
CA GLU A 349 -14.51 -13.03 -11.15
C GLU A 349 -13.65 -13.09 -12.42
N PRO A 350 -13.28 -14.29 -12.90
CA PRO A 350 -12.34 -14.46 -14.00
C PRO A 350 -12.73 -13.71 -15.27
N ALA A 351 -14.02 -13.68 -15.60
CA ALA A 351 -14.51 -13.00 -16.80
C ALA A 351 -14.18 -11.50 -16.84
N GLY A 352 -14.20 -10.82 -15.67
CA GLY A 352 -13.81 -9.42 -15.56
C GLY A 352 -12.31 -9.22 -15.41
N MET A 353 -11.61 -10.18 -14.82
CA MET A 353 -10.17 -10.07 -14.55
C MET A 353 -9.32 -10.36 -15.77
N THR A 354 -9.63 -11.41 -16.55
CA THR A 354 -8.79 -11.89 -17.67
C THR A 354 -8.41 -10.78 -18.65
N PRO A 355 -9.34 -9.95 -19.17
CA PRO A 355 -8.96 -8.92 -20.15
C PRO A 355 -8.03 -7.85 -19.55
N VAL A 356 -8.16 -7.56 -18.26
CA VAL A 356 -7.29 -6.59 -17.57
C VAL A 356 -5.94 -7.19 -17.29
N LEU A 357 -5.88 -8.43 -16.79
CA LEU A 357 -4.60 -9.10 -16.47
C LEU A 357 -3.75 -9.37 -17.71
N ALA A 358 -4.36 -9.53 -18.89
CA ALA A 358 -3.63 -9.63 -20.16
C ALA A 358 -2.75 -8.40 -20.44
N LEU A 359 -3.14 -7.19 -19.97
CA LEU A 359 -2.34 -5.96 -20.06
C LEU A 359 -1.06 -6.02 -19.20
N PHE A 360 -1.02 -6.93 -18.25
CA PHE A 360 0.11 -7.19 -17.34
C PHE A 360 0.87 -8.47 -17.72
N GLY A 361 0.61 -9.02 -18.92
CA GLY A 361 1.30 -10.19 -19.43
C GLY A 361 0.80 -11.53 -18.87
N ALA A 362 -0.41 -11.59 -18.29
CA ALA A 362 -1.03 -12.86 -17.97
C ALA A 362 -1.36 -13.63 -19.26
N PRO A 363 -1.20 -14.95 -19.28
CA PRO A 363 -1.66 -15.76 -20.40
C PRO A 363 -3.20 -15.67 -20.52
N PRO A 364 -3.72 -15.79 -21.75
CA PRO A 364 -5.15 -15.73 -22.03
C PRO A 364 -5.95 -16.83 -21.37
#